data_ca2f730588b579818f9767616eea9b35
#
_entry.id   ca2f730588b579818f9767616eea9b35
#
_cell.length_a   1.000
_cell.length_b   1.000
_cell.length_c   1.000
_cell.angle_alpha   90.00
_cell.angle_beta   90.00
_cell.angle_gamma   90.00
#
_symmetry.space_group_name_H-M   'P 1'
#
loop_
_entity.id
_entity.type
_entity.pdbx_description
1 polymer ?
#
loop_
_entity_poly.entity_id
_entity_poly.type
_entity_poly.pdbx_seq_one_letter_code
_entity_poly.pdbx_strand_id
1 'polypeptide(L)'
;MSIYLRTEKIISDWTDYNGHMNLAFYIHLFDQGWDVLLDKFEMGGDSAKIDKRSTFAVESHTKYIKEVKEGDDVDINLLFLDRDAKRMIYQLEIFSKAGNYRAATTEVCSIYVNLDLRKVTEIEPHKLELMDKFIQENKNNYQPIEFYLLAVSYTHL
;
A
#
# COMPACT_ATOMS: atom_id res chain seq x y z
N MET A 1 -15.60 -4.93 6.46
CA MET A 1 -14.75 -3.90 7.10
C MET A 1 -13.39 -3.89 6.47
N SER A 2 -12.88 -2.72 6.12
CA SER A 2 -11.50 -2.59 5.62
C SER A 2 -10.50 -3.09 6.67
N ILE A 3 -9.32 -3.51 6.20
CA ILE A 3 -8.31 -4.14 7.05
C ILE A 3 -7.37 -3.05 7.57
N TYR A 4 -7.38 -2.83 8.88
CA TYR A 4 -6.53 -1.87 9.56
C TYR A 4 -5.04 -2.29 9.46
N LEU A 5 -4.19 -1.34 9.12
CA LEU A 5 -2.74 -1.53 9.06
C LEU A 5 -2.00 -0.76 10.15
N ARG A 6 -2.19 0.55 10.21
CA ARG A 6 -1.55 1.40 11.22
C ARG A 6 -2.23 2.75 11.35
N THR A 7 -1.94 3.46 12.43
CA THR A 7 -2.39 4.83 12.68
C THR A 7 -1.18 5.76 12.71
N GLU A 8 -1.32 6.91 12.09
CA GLU A 8 -0.31 7.98 12.12
C GLU A 8 -0.95 9.30 12.54
N LYS A 9 -0.18 10.10 13.28
CA LYS A 9 -0.53 11.47 13.59
C LYS A 9 0.12 12.39 12.57
N ILE A 10 -0.66 13.30 12.00
CA ILE A 10 -0.15 14.28 11.04
C ILE A 10 0.71 15.31 11.77
N ILE A 11 1.99 15.36 11.43
CA ILE A 11 2.97 16.25 12.04
C ILE A 11 3.12 17.54 11.24
N SER A 12 3.60 18.59 11.91
CA SER A 12 3.82 19.91 11.30
C SER A 12 4.68 19.86 10.04
N ASP A 13 5.73 19.04 10.04
CA ASP A 13 6.69 18.91 8.92
C ASP A 13 6.03 18.40 7.62
N TRP A 14 4.86 17.79 7.73
CA TRP A 14 4.12 17.28 6.56
C TRP A 14 3.11 18.27 6.01
N THR A 15 2.91 19.39 6.70
CA THR A 15 1.94 20.41 6.31
C THR A 15 2.58 21.53 5.52
N ASP A 16 1.78 22.15 4.66
CA ASP A 16 2.17 23.31 3.91
C ASP A 16 1.75 24.61 4.65
N TYR A 17 1.99 25.75 4.00
CA TYR A 17 1.64 27.06 4.55
C TYR A 17 0.13 27.28 4.75
N ASN A 18 -0.73 26.40 4.20
CA ASN A 18 -2.17 26.43 4.42
C ASN A 18 -2.59 25.63 5.66
N GLY A 19 -1.65 24.96 6.33
CA GLY A 19 -1.93 24.11 7.48
C GLY A 19 -2.50 22.74 7.14
N HIS A 20 -2.53 22.37 5.87
CA HIS A 20 -3.01 21.07 5.39
C HIS A 20 -1.84 20.17 5.00
N MET A 21 -2.02 18.87 5.13
CA MET A 21 -0.98 17.93 4.72
C MET A 21 -0.69 18.07 3.23
N ASN A 22 0.60 18.25 2.91
CA ASN A 22 1.06 18.32 1.53
C ASN A 22 0.85 16.97 0.83
N LEU A 23 0.51 17.00 -0.44
CA LEU A 23 0.16 15.80 -1.21
C LEU A 23 1.25 14.71 -1.19
N ALA A 24 2.52 15.07 -1.11
CA ALA A 24 3.63 14.12 -1.08
C ALA A 24 3.57 13.19 0.14
N PHE A 25 3.04 13.68 1.25
CA PHE A 25 2.98 12.91 2.49
C PHE A 25 1.81 11.91 2.53
N TYR A 26 0.79 12.08 1.71
CA TYR A 26 -0.21 11.03 1.48
C TYR A 26 0.45 9.78 0.93
N ILE A 27 1.32 9.94 -0.06
CA ILE A 27 2.08 8.83 -0.64
C ILE A 27 3.01 8.20 0.41
N HIS A 28 3.68 9.02 1.22
CA HIS A 28 4.51 8.55 2.32
C HIS A 28 3.71 7.68 3.30
N LEU A 29 2.50 8.11 3.68
CA LEU A 29 1.64 7.35 4.59
C LEU A 29 1.16 6.04 3.97
N PHE A 30 0.81 6.04 2.70
CA PHE A 30 0.44 4.81 1.99
C PHE A 30 1.61 3.82 1.98
N ASP A 31 2.81 4.30 1.73
CA ASP A 31 4.01 3.47 1.75
C ASP A 31 4.26 2.87 3.14
N GLN A 32 4.11 3.66 4.20
CA GLN A 32 4.21 3.18 5.58
C GLN A 32 3.15 2.11 5.91
N GLY A 33 1.96 2.25 5.39
CA GLY A 33 0.90 1.23 5.54
C GLY A 33 1.24 -0.06 4.81
N TRP A 34 1.76 0.04 3.59
CA TRP A 34 2.17 -1.11 2.80
C TRP A 34 3.33 -1.88 3.46
N ASP A 35 4.26 -1.19 4.08
CA ASP A 35 5.38 -1.82 4.80
C ASP A 35 4.92 -2.79 5.88
N VAL A 36 3.80 -2.54 6.53
CA VAL A 36 3.22 -3.46 7.54
C VAL A 36 2.93 -4.82 6.90
N LEU A 37 2.39 -4.82 5.68
CA LEU A 37 2.10 -6.05 4.95
C LEU A 37 3.36 -6.71 4.40
N LEU A 38 4.29 -5.93 3.89
CA LEU A 38 5.57 -6.46 3.42
C LEU A 38 6.31 -7.21 4.53
N ASP A 39 6.30 -6.69 5.74
CA ASP A 39 6.89 -7.38 6.89
C ASP A 39 6.18 -8.71 7.18
N LYS A 40 4.85 -8.75 7.09
CA LYS A 40 4.08 -9.99 7.28
C LYS A 40 4.40 -11.05 6.21
N PHE A 41 4.73 -10.63 5.01
CA PHE A 41 5.05 -11.54 3.90
C PHE A 41 6.55 -11.84 3.78
N GLU A 42 7.35 -11.36 4.75
CA GLU A 42 8.82 -11.48 4.72
C GLU A 42 9.44 -10.85 3.45
N MET A 43 8.84 -9.75 2.99
CA MET A 43 9.22 -9.02 1.79
C MET A 43 9.68 -7.59 2.08
N GLY A 44 9.90 -7.26 3.35
CA GLY A 44 10.28 -5.93 3.79
C GLY A 44 11.79 -5.67 3.77
N GLY A 45 12.26 -4.79 4.66
CA GLY A 45 13.64 -4.34 4.71
C GLY A 45 14.67 -5.45 4.87
N ASP A 46 14.37 -6.50 5.64
CA ASP A 46 15.28 -7.63 5.81
C ASP A 46 15.44 -8.45 4.53
N SER A 47 14.36 -8.61 3.76
CA SER A 47 14.43 -9.25 2.44
C SER A 47 15.36 -8.49 1.50
N ALA A 48 15.31 -7.17 1.51
CA ALA A 48 16.19 -6.35 0.69
C ALA A 48 17.66 -6.50 1.09
N LYS A 49 17.94 -6.56 2.40
CA LYS A 49 19.32 -6.66 2.93
C LYS A 49 19.90 -8.07 2.82
N ILE A 50 19.12 -9.08 3.15
CA ILE A 50 19.59 -10.46 3.29
C ILE A 50 19.39 -11.23 1.98
N ASP A 51 18.17 -11.23 1.45
CA ASP A 51 17.80 -12.01 0.26
C ASP A 51 18.11 -11.28 -1.05
N LYS A 52 18.43 -9.98 -0.97
CA LYS A 52 18.58 -9.13 -2.15
C LYS A 52 17.35 -9.14 -3.05
N ARG A 53 16.18 -9.11 -2.40
CA ARG A 53 14.86 -9.06 -3.05
C ARG A 53 14.04 -7.93 -2.45
N SER A 54 13.33 -7.20 -3.30
CA SER A 54 12.50 -6.08 -2.86
C SER A 54 11.32 -5.87 -3.80
N THR A 55 10.42 -5.01 -3.40
CA THR A 55 9.29 -4.59 -4.22
C THR A 55 9.48 -3.15 -4.68
N PHE A 56 9.17 -2.89 -5.94
CA PHE A 56 9.20 -1.54 -6.51
C PHE A 56 7.81 -1.19 -7.02
N ALA A 57 7.26 -0.08 -6.55
CA ALA A 57 6.05 0.47 -7.14
C ALA A 57 6.36 0.99 -8.56
N VAL A 58 5.59 0.54 -9.54
CA VAL A 58 5.77 0.93 -10.94
C VAL A 58 4.66 1.81 -11.46
N GLU A 59 3.47 1.71 -10.87
CA GLU A 59 2.34 2.56 -11.20
C GLU A 59 1.48 2.79 -9.97
N SER A 60 0.90 3.97 -9.87
CA SER A 60 -0.09 4.28 -8.84
C SER A 60 -1.13 5.24 -9.37
N HIS A 61 -2.34 5.13 -8.82
CA HIS A 61 -3.41 6.07 -9.04
C HIS A 61 -3.98 6.51 -7.70
N THR A 62 -3.84 7.78 -7.38
CA THR A 62 -4.20 8.32 -6.06
C THR A 62 -5.27 9.39 -6.20
N LYS A 63 -6.29 9.31 -5.34
CA LYS A 63 -7.34 10.34 -5.24
C LYS A 63 -7.23 11.03 -3.88
N TYR A 64 -7.21 12.36 -3.91
CA TYR A 64 -7.23 13.21 -2.73
C TYR A 64 -8.66 13.70 -2.55
N ILE A 65 -9.37 13.18 -1.54
CA ILE A 65 -10.82 13.37 -1.42
C ILE A 65 -11.15 14.49 -0.46
N LYS A 66 -10.46 14.50 0.71
CA LYS A 66 -10.68 15.50 1.73
C LYS A 66 -9.41 15.73 2.53
N GLU A 67 -9.12 16.98 2.83
CA GLU A 67 -7.91 17.39 3.54
C GLU A 67 -7.81 16.82 4.96
N VAL A 68 -6.57 16.65 5.41
CA VAL A 68 -6.22 16.39 6.81
C VAL A 68 -5.23 17.47 7.27
N LYS A 69 -5.21 17.73 8.57
CA LYS A 69 -4.46 18.83 9.19
C LYS A 69 -3.47 18.31 10.22
N GLU A 70 -2.51 19.17 10.59
CA GLU A 70 -1.63 18.90 11.71
C GLU A 70 -2.45 18.48 12.94
N GLY A 71 -2.00 17.43 13.61
CA GLY A 71 -2.61 16.90 14.81
C GLY A 71 -3.70 15.87 14.58
N ASP A 72 -4.22 15.73 13.36
CA ASP A 72 -5.19 14.69 13.04
C ASP A 72 -4.56 13.31 13.16
N ASP A 73 -5.32 12.36 13.69
CA ASP A 73 -4.99 10.94 13.64
C ASP A 73 -5.69 10.31 12.44
N VAL A 74 -4.92 9.60 11.62
CA VAL A 74 -5.45 8.91 10.46
C VAL A 74 -5.08 7.43 10.51
N ASP A 75 -6.03 6.60 10.09
CA ASP A 75 -5.78 5.18 9.89
C ASP A 75 -5.44 4.91 8.42
N ILE A 76 -4.44 4.07 8.21
CA ILE A 76 -4.15 3.51 6.90
C ILE A 76 -4.74 2.10 6.88
N ASN A 77 -5.65 1.85 5.95
CA ASN A 77 -6.37 0.59 5.83
C ASN A 77 -6.15 -0.03 4.45
N LEU A 78 -6.08 -1.35 4.41
CA LEU A 78 -6.09 -2.12 3.17
C LEU A 78 -7.53 -2.31 2.70
N LEU A 79 -7.78 -1.99 1.44
CA LEU A 79 -9.09 -2.20 0.79
C LEU A 79 -9.09 -3.43 -0.11
N PHE A 80 -7.95 -3.75 -0.70
CA PHE A 80 -7.83 -4.85 -1.65
C PHE A 80 -6.37 -5.25 -1.83
N LEU A 81 -6.12 -6.54 -2.03
CA LEU A 81 -4.81 -7.08 -2.39
C LEU A 81 -5.01 -8.30 -3.29
N ASP A 82 -4.28 -8.32 -4.40
CA ASP A 82 -4.12 -9.49 -5.25
C ASP A 82 -2.70 -9.54 -5.81
N ARG A 83 -2.33 -10.69 -6.35
CA ARG A 83 -0.98 -10.91 -6.82
C ARG A 83 -0.94 -11.90 -7.98
N ASP A 84 0.13 -11.86 -8.78
CA ASP A 84 0.56 -12.95 -9.63
C ASP A 84 1.95 -13.45 -9.17
N ALA A 85 2.68 -14.16 -10.03
CA ALA A 85 3.99 -14.71 -9.69
C ALA A 85 5.07 -13.66 -9.42
N LYS A 86 4.90 -12.44 -9.91
CA LYS A 86 5.93 -11.38 -9.89
C LYS A 86 5.41 -10.00 -9.47
N ARG A 87 4.09 -9.83 -9.34
CA ARG A 87 3.43 -8.54 -9.12
C ARG A 87 2.40 -8.59 -8.02
N MET A 88 2.18 -7.44 -7.41
CA MET A 88 1.10 -7.22 -6.45
C MET A 88 0.32 -5.99 -6.89
N ILE A 89 -1.02 -6.07 -6.79
CA ILE A 89 -1.90 -4.92 -6.92
C ILE A 89 -2.66 -4.77 -5.61
N TYR A 90 -2.63 -3.58 -5.07
CA TYR A 90 -3.30 -3.30 -3.80
C TYR A 90 -3.94 -1.93 -3.81
N GLN A 91 -4.97 -1.80 -2.98
CA GLN A 91 -5.68 -0.53 -2.75
C GLN A 91 -5.65 -0.22 -1.27
N LEU A 92 -5.32 1.02 -0.95
CA LEU A 92 -5.26 1.53 0.42
C LEU A 92 -6.14 2.77 0.55
N GLU A 93 -6.58 3.05 1.78
CA GLU A 93 -7.18 4.32 2.13
C GLU A 93 -6.47 4.97 3.31
N ILE A 94 -6.54 6.29 3.35
CA ILE A 94 -6.28 7.09 4.55
C ILE A 94 -7.63 7.54 5.07
N PHE A 95 -7.93 7.20 6.32
CA PHE A 95 -9.20 7.47 6.97
C PHE A 95 -8.99 8.36 8.19
N SER A 96 -9.69 9.50 8.24
CA SER A 96 -9.68 10.39 9.39
C SER A 96 -10.59 9.83 10.48
N LYS A 97 -10.01 9.51 11.63
CA LYS A 97 -10.78 8.97 12.78
C LYS A 97 -11.73 10.00 13.36
N ALA A 98 -11.22 11.18 13.68
CA ALA A 98 -12.02 12.24 14.29
C ALA A 98 -13.11 12.77 13.37
N GLY A 99 -12.80 12.94 12.10
CA GLY A 99 -13.74 13.42 11.09
C GLY A 99 -14.68 12.35 10.54
N ASN A 100 -14.37 11.09 10.76
CA ASN A 100 -15.11 9.94 10.26
C ASN A 100 -15.31 10.00 8.75
N TYR A 101 -14.23 10.26 8.02
CA TYR A 101 -14.28 10.34 6.56
C TYR A 101 -13.03 9.74 5.92
N ARG A 102 -13.18 9.28 4.69
CA ARG A 102 -12.08 8.87 3.83
C ARG A 102 -11.39 10.11 3.28
N ALA A 103 -10.10 10.26 3.59
CA ALA A 103 -9.31 11.42 3.16
C ALA A 103 -8.67 11.22 1.79
N ALA A 104 -8.18 10.01 1.51
CA ALA A 104 -7.54 9.68 0.24
C ALA A 104 -7.59 8.18 -0.01
N THR A 105 -7.42 7.79 -1.27
CA THR A 105 -7.27 6.39 -1.69
C THR A 105 -6.14 6.28 -2.68
N THR A 106 -5.52 5.11 -2.72
CA THR A 106 -4.53 4.80 -3.77
C THR A 106 -4.72 3.37 -4.26
N GLU A 107 -4.45 3.18 -5.54
CA GLU A 107 -4.25 1.87 -6.16
C GLU A 107 -2.82 1.80 -6.67
N VAL A 108 -2.10 0.75 -6.33
CA VAL A 108 -0.68 0.62 -6.65
C VAL A 108 -0.40 -0.74 -7.28
N CYS A 109 0.41 -0.74 -8.33
CA CYS A 109 1.03 -1.94 -8.87
C CYS A 109 2.50 -1.94 -8.48
N SER A 110 2.94 -3.02 -7.81
CA SER A 110 4.34 -3.25 -7.44
C SER A 110 4.86 -4.51 -8.11
N ILE A 111 6.15 -4.49 -8.47
CA ILE A 111 6.86 -5.64 -9.03
C ILE A 111 7.88 -6.15 -8.03
N TYR A 112 8.15 -7.45 -8.08
CA TYR A 112 9.19 -8.08 -7.28
C TYR A 112 10.51 -8.09 -8.04
N VAL A 113 11.60 -7.69 -7.39
CA VAL A 113 12.87 -7.39 -8.05
C VAL A 113 14.02 -8.11 -7.36
N ASN A 114 14.89 -8.73 -8.18
CA ASN A 114 16.22 -9.16 -7.77
C ASN A 114 17.14 -7.94 -7.79
N LEU A 115 17.62 -7.52 -6.61
CA LEU A 115 18.43 -6.30 -6.47
C LEU A 115 19.82 -6.42 -7.04
N ASP A 116 20.40 -7.61 -7.04
CA ASP A 116 21.72 -7.85 -7.61
C ASP A 116 21.70 -7.76 -9.14
N LEU A 117 20.70 -8.37 -9.76
CA LEU A 117 20.53 -8.38 -11.21
C LEU A 117 19.76 -7.17 -11.74
N ARG A 118 19.10 -6.42 -10.87
CA ARG A 118 18.20 -5.30 -11.22
C ARG A 118 17.13 -5.72 -12.23
N LYS A 119 16.53 -6.87 -12.00
CA LYS A 119 15.50 -7.46 -12.87
C LYS A 119 14.30 -7.93 -12.06
N VAL A 120 13.14 -7.89 -12.70
CA VAL A 120 11.93 -8.52 -12.17
C VAL A 120 12.17 -10.01 -11.99
N THR A 121 11.73 -10.56 -10.87
CA THR A 121 11.91 -11.97 -10.53
C THR A 121 10.64 -12.53 -9.91
N GLU A 122 10.51 -13.84 -9.94
CA GLU A 122 9.40 -14.52 -9.26
C GLU A 122 9.54 -14.41 -7.74
N ILE A 123 8.42 -14.26 -7.07
CA ILE A 123 8.34 -14.26 -5.62
C ILE A 123 8.61 -15.69 -5.13
N GLU A 124 9.42 -15.82 -4.09
CA GLU A 124 9.76 -17.14 -3.53
C GLU A 124 8.50 -17.86 -3.00
N PRO A 125 8.42 -19.19 -3.15
CA PRO A 125 7.23 -19.97 -2.77
C PRO A 125 6.75 -19.73 -1.35
N HIS A 126 7.65 -19.61 -0.36
CA HIS A 126 7.26 -19.40 1.04
C HIS A 126 6.64 -18.02 1.27
N LYS A 127 7.06 -17.00 0.54
CA LYS A 127 6.48 -15.64 0.60
C LYS A 127 5.11 -15.60 -0.07
N LEU A 128 4.96 -16.30 -1.21
CA LEU A 128 3.66 -16.47 -1.87
C LEU A 128 2.66 -17.16 -0.93
N GLU A 129 3.11 -18.17 -0.21
CA GLU A 129 2.27 -18.91 0.73
C GLU A 129 1.76 -18.01 1.86
N LEU A 130 2.63 -17.17 2.44
CA LEU A 130 2.24 -16.18 3.45
C LEU A 130 1.21 -15.19 2.89
N MET A 131 1.43 -14.71 1.69
CA MET A 131 0.54 -13.76 1.03
C MET A 131 -0.81 -14.39 0.72
N ASP A 132 -0.82 -15.60 0.15
CA ASP A 132 -2.04 -16.33 -0.19
C ASP A 132 -2.89 -16.65 1.04
N LYS A 133 -2.24 -17.02 2.14
CA LYS A 133 -2.92 -17.24 3.42
C LYS A 133 -3.60 -15.96 3.89
N PHE A 134 -2.90 -14.83 3.85
CA PHE A 134 -3.46 -13.54 4.22
C PHE A 134 -4.65 -13.17 3.35
N ILE A 135 -4.52 -13.32 2.03
CA ILE A 135 -5.60 -13.03 1.07
C ILE A 135 -6.82 -13.90 1.37
N GLN A 136 -6.61 -15.20 1.57
CA GLN A 136 -7.70 -16.15 1.84
C GLN A 136 -8.42 -15.82 3.15
N GLU A 137 -7.69 -15.44 4.19
CA GLU A 137 -8.26 -15.11 5.50
C GLU A 137 -9.03 -13.77 5.49
N ASN A 138 -8.65 -12.85 4.60
CA ASN A 138 -9.15 -11.47 4.62
C ASN A 138 -10.01 -11.08 3.42
N LYS A 139 -10.14 -11.90 2.41
CA LYS A 139 -10.85 -11.55 1.16
C LYS A 139 -12.30 -11.11 1.39
N ASN A 140 -12.96 -11.64 2.41
CA ASN A 140 -14.35 -11.28 2.73
C ASN A 140 -14.45 -9.90 3.40
N ASN A 141 -13.33 -9.35 3.86
CA ASN A 141 -13.23 -8.02 4.45
C ASN A 141 -12.80 -6.97 3.42
N TYR A 142 -12.47 -7.37 2.20
CA TYR A 142 -12.08 -6.43 1.16
C TYR A 142 -13.26 -5.53 0.78
N GLN A 143 -12.95 -4.24 0.62
CA GLN A 143 -13.89 -3.21 0.18
C GLN A 143 -13.24 -2.43 -0.97
N PRO A 144 -13.02 -3.07 -2.13
CA PRO A 144 -12.28 -2.45 -3.22
C PRO A 144 -12.98 -1.19 -3.70
N ILE A 145 -12.17 -0.21 -4.07
CA ILE A 145 -12.61 0.98 -4.80
C ILE A 145 -12.63 0.69 -6.29
N GLU A 146 -13.08 1.64 -7.09
CA GLU A 146 -13.03 1.52 -8.54
C GLU A 146 -11.60 1.20 -9.00
N PHE A 147 -11.46 0.13 -9.78
CA PHE A 147 -10.17 -0.28 -10.32
C PHE A 147 -9.80 0.60 -11.51
N TYR A 148 -8.61 1.17 -11.45
CA TYR A 148 -8.00 1.93 -12.54
C TYR A 148 -6.86 1.17 -13.18
N LEU A 149 -5.86 0.79 -12.38
CA LEU A 149 -4.67 0.07 -12.85
C LEU A 149 -4.99 -1.39 -13.14
N LEU A 150 -5.83 -2.03 -12.34
CA LEU A 150 -6.21 -3.41 -12.53
C LEU A 150 -6.90 -3.63 -13.87
N ALA A 151 -7.79 -2.72 -14.26
CA ALA A 151 -8.48 -2.78 -15.55
C ALA A 151 -7.52 -2.67 -16.75
N VAL A 152 -6.38 -2.01 -16.57
CA VAL A 152 -5.37 -1.81 -17.61
C VAL A 152 -4.25 -2.85 -17.52
N SER A 153 -3.71 -3.09 -16.31
CA SER A 153 -2.52 -3.91 -16.11
C SER A 153 -2.80 -5.40 -16.20
N TYR A 154 -3.95 -5.87 -15.74
CA TYR A 154 -4.30 -7.30 -15.79
C TYR A 154 -4.69 -7.80 -17.18
N THR A 155 -5.10 -6.91 -18.07
CA THR A 155 -5.36 -7.29 -19.47
C THR A 155 -4.07 -7.57 -20.25
N HIS A 156 -2.92 -7.20 -19.70
CA HIS A 156 -1.60 -7.42 -20.29
C HIS A 156 -0.81 -8.54 -19.59
N LEU A 157 -1.41 -9.20 -18.63
CA LEU A 157 -0.85 -10.35 -17.93
C LEU A 157 -1.26 -11.62 -18.65
#